data_76b5f46d4e1283a7c2b164b01fcbe499
#
_entry.id   76b5f46d4e1283a7c2b164b01fcbe499
#
_cell.length_a   1.000
_cell.length_b   1.000
_cell.length_c   1.000
_cell.angle_alpha   90.00
_cell.angle_beta   90.00
_cell.angle_gamma   90.00
#
_symmetry.space_group_name_H-M   'P 1'
#
loop_
_entity.id
_entity.type
_entity.pdbx_description
1 polymer ?
#
loop_
_entity_poly.entity_id
_entity_poly.type
_entity_poly.pdbx_seq_one_letter_code
_entity_poly.pdbx_strand_id
1 'polypeptide(L)' 'MRTIKTYSTKVDADLARITLESAGVPSVVVGVGAGMEGGMGGVQLLVEDDLAAQALKVLGDGWPS' A
#
# COMPACT_ATOMS: atom_id res chain seq x y z
N MET A 1 -10.60 3.78 -6.75
CA MET A 1 -9.32 3.46 -6.10
C MET A 1 -8.57 2.41 -6.88
N ARG A 2 -7.28 2.45 -6.80
CA ARG A 2 -6.46 1.47 -7.50
C ARG A 2 -5.34 1.01 -6.59
N THR A 3 -4.93 -0.24 -6.79
CA THR A 3 -3.81 -0.81 -6.06
C THR A 3 -2.51 -0.27 -6.64
N ILE A 4 -1.71 0.37 -5.81
CA ILE A 4 -0.43 0.91 -6.27
C ILE A 4 0.73 0.03 -5.86
N LYS A 5 0.55 -0.79 -4.85
CA LYS A 5 1.62 -1.66 -4.40
C LYS A 5 1.03 -2.82 -3.63
N THR A 6 1.74 -3.93 -3.63
CA THR A 6 1.34 -5.12 -2.87
C THR A 6 2.49 -5.48 -1.94
N TYR A 7 2.16 -5.79 -0.71
CA TYR A 7 3.14 -6.15 0.30
C TYR A 7 2.87 -7.57 0.79
N SER A 8 3.89 -8.19 1.31
CA SER A 8 3.73 -9.56 1.81
C SER A 8 3.19 -9.58 3.24
N THR A 9 3.31 -8.48 3.97
CA THR A 9 2.80 -8.43 5.32
C THR A 9 1.99 -7.15 5.54
N LYS A 10 1.10 -7.21 6.52
CA LYS A 10 0.30 -6.05 6.87
C LYS A 10 1.17 -4.95 7.47
N VAL A 11 2.20 -5.32 8.20
CA VAL A 11 3.08 -4.34 8.81
C VAL A 11 3.74 -3.46 7.75
N ASP A 12 4.24 -4.07 6.70
CA ASP A 12 4.85 -3.32 5.61
C ASP A 12 3.84 -2.39 4.94
N ALA A 13 2.64 -2.90 4.71
CA ALA A 13 1.59 -2.09 4.09
C ALA A 13 1.19 -0.93 4.99
N ASP A 14 1.10 -1.17 6.30
CA ASP A 14 0.75 -0.12 7.24
C ASP A 14 1.80 0.98 7.27
N LEU A 15 3.06 0.60 7.22
CA LEU A 15 4.13 1.60 7.18
C LEU A 15 4.01 2.48 5.94
N ALA A 16 3.73 1.88 4.82
CA ALA A 16 3.53 2.63 3.59
C ALA A 16 2.33 3.56 3.70
N ARG A 17 1.25 3.06 4.29
CA ARG A 17 0.04 3.87 4.46
C ARG A 17 0.33 5.08 5.34
N ILE A 18 1.05 4.87 6.43
CA ILE A 18 1.40 5.97 7.32
C ILE A 18 2.26 7.01 6.59
N THR A 19 3.20 6.54 5.79
CA THR A 19 4.03 7.43 5.00
C THR A 19 3.19 8.27 4.05
N LEU A 20 2.23 7.65 3.38
CA LEU A 20 1.35 8.38 2.48
C LEU A 20 0.47 9.36 3.22
N GLU A 21 -0.04 8.97 4.37
CA GLU A 21 -0.85 9.87 5.19
C GLU A 21 -0.06 11.10 5.59
N SER A 22 1.19 10.91 5.95
CA SER A 22 2.05 12.03 6.32
C SER A 22 2.26 12.99 5.15
N ALA A 23 2.17 12.47 3.95
CA ALA A 23 2.31 13.30 2.75
C ALA A 23 0.99 13.86 2.26
N GLY A 24 -0.09 13.62 2.99
CA GLY A 24 -1.40 14.11 2.59
C GLY A 24 -2.10 13.26 1.56
N VAL A 25 -1.71 12.00 1.43
CA VAL A 25 -2.32 11.09 0.46
C VAL A 25 -3.10 10.02 1.20
N PRO A 26 -4.43 10.09 1.19
CA PRO A 26 -5.24 9.06 1.83
C PRO A 26 -5.06 7.71 1.13
N SER A 27 -4.96 6.66 1.91
CA SER A 27 -4.79 5.32 1.35
C SER A 27 -5.56 4.31 2.17
N VAL A 28 -5.76 3.13 1.59
CA VAL A 28 -6.48 2.04 2.23
C VAL A 28 -5.65 0.77 2.08
N VAL A 29 -5.62 -0.02 3.12
CA VAL A 29 -4.93 -1.31 3.12
C VAL A 29 -5.98 -2.41 3.10
N VAL A 30 -5.87 -3.31 2.14
CA VAL A 30 -6.80 -4.42 1.99
C VAL A 30 -6.02 -5.73 1.99
N GLY A 31 -6.38 -6.62 2.88
CA GLY A 31 -5.77 -7.94 2.90
C GLY A 31 -6.43 -8.82 1.86
N VAL A 32 -5.62 -9.43 1.02
CA VAL A 32 -6.09 -10.30 -0.04
C VAL A 32 -5.68 -11.71 0.30
N GLY A 33 -6.64 -12.59 0.35
CA GLY A 33 -6.37 -13.97 0.68
C GLY A 33 -5.99 -14.19 2.13
N ALA A 34 -6.32 -13.26 3.02
CA ALA A 34 -5.89 -13.33 4.42
C ALA A 34 -6.53 -14.51 5.06
N GLY A 35 -7.27 -15.19 4.94
CA GLY A 35 -7.75 -16.40 5.58
C GLY A 35 -7.54 -17.64 4.74
N MET A 36 -6.82 -17.50 3.66
CA MET A 36 -6.64 -18.61 2.75
C MET A 36 -5.55 -19.53 3.21
N GLU A 37 -5.67 -20.75 2.80
CA GLU A 37 -4.66 -21.73 3.08
C GLU A 37 -3.38 -21.37 2.40
N GLY A 38 -2.30 -21.63 3.06
CA GLY A 38 -1.02 -21.44 2.46
C GLY A 38 -0.46 -20.03 2.56
N GLY A 39 -1.25 -19.12 3.05
CA GLY A 39 -0.75 -17.78 3.28
C GLY A 39 -0.22 -17.06 2.06
N MET A 40 -0.73 -17.42 0.91
CA MET A 40 -0.24 -16.82 -0.33
C MET A 40 -0.86 -15.46 -0.61
N GLY A 41 -1.80 -15.07 0.19
CA GLY A 41 -2.42 -13.77 0.00
C GLY A 41 -1.44 -12.66 0.32
N GLY A 42 -1.64 -11.53 -0.26
CA GLY A 42 -0.85 -10.37 0.03
C GLY A 42 -1.69 -9.30 0.67
N VAL A 43 -1.07 -8.16 0.89
CA VAL A 43 -1.77 -7.00 1.40
C VAL A 43 -1.63 -5.91 0.35
N GLN A 44 -2.75 -5.37 -0.08
CA GLN A 44 -2.75 -4.37 -1.14
C GLN A 44 -2.92 -2.97 -0.58
N LEU A 45 -2.17 -2.05 -1.12
CA LEU A 45 -2.26 -0.65 -0.75
C LEU A 45 -2.94 0.09 -1.89
N LEU A 46 -4.06 0.72 -1.60
CA LEU A 46 -4.88 1.37 -2.60
C LEU A 46 -4.97 2.86 -2.32
N VAL A 47 -5.01 3.64 -3.39
CA VAL A 47 -5.24 5.08 -3.30
C VAL A 47 -6.20 5.50 -4.40
N GLU A 48 -6.69 6.72 -4.32
CA GLU A 48 -7.53 7.26 -5.39
C GLU A 48 -6.74 7.32 -6.68
N ASP A 49 -7.44 7.11 -7.79
CA ASP A 49 -6.78 7.05 -9.09
C ASP A 49 -5.98 8.32 -9.38
N ASP A 50 -6.52 9.47 -9.07
CA ASP A 50 -5.83 10.72 -9.36
C ASP A 50 -4.68 11.01 -8.39
N LEU A 51 -4.57 10.25 -7.33
CA LEU A 51 -3.46 10.38 -6.41
C LEU A 51 -2.42 9.29 -6.59
N ALA A 52 -2.66 8.37 -7.50
CA ALA A 52 -1.77 7.21 -7.65
C ALA A 52 -0.34 7.62 -8.01
N ALA A 53 -0.20 8.54 -8.94
CA ALA A 53 1.13 8.98 -9.35
C ALA A 53 1.86 9.65 -8.19
N GLN A 54 1.16 10.48 -7.44
CA GLN A 54 1.76 11.14 -6.29
C GLN A 54 2.14 10.12 -5.21
N ALA A 55 1.27 9.14 -4.98
CA ALA A 55 1.55 8.12 -3.99
C ALA A 55 2.79 7.32 -4.34
N LEU A 56 2.91 6.93 -5.59
CA LEU A 56 4.09 6.18 -6.03
C LEU A 56 5.34 7.00 -5.89
N LYS A 57 5.26 8.28 -6.17
CA LYS A 57 6.41 9.16 -6.02
C LYS A 57 6.83 9.28 -4.57
N VAL A 58 5.87 9.40 -3.67
CA VAL A 58 6.17 9.48 -2.25
C VAL A 58 6.88 8.22 -1.78
N LEU A 59 6.35 7.07 -2.15
CA LEU A 59 6.95 5.81 -1.73
C LEU A 59 8.28 5.55 -2.41
N GLY A 60 8.39 5.94 -3.68
CA GLY A 60 9.61 5.71 -4.42
C GLY A 60 10.78 6.58 -3.97
N ASP A 61 10.49 7.80 -3.56
CA ASP A 61 11.56 8.74 -3.22
C ASP A 61 12.20 8.43 -1.88
N GLY A 62 11.43 7.97 -0.94
CA GLY A 62 11.94 7.79 0.39
C GLY A 62 12.20 6.35 0.78
N TRP A 63 11.85 5.42 -0.05
CA TRP A 63 11.96 4.02 0.31
C TRP A 63 13.19 3.38 -0.30
N PRO A 64 13.91 2.66 0.48
CA PRO A 64 14.92 1.76 -0.10
C PRO A 64 14.14 0.62 -0.72
N SER A 65 14.22 0.44 -1.93
CA SER A 65 13.45 -0.66 -2.53
C SER A 65 14.30 -1.85 -2.85
#